data_b4d646300b3b7ced7b3144e89ff5e409
#
_entry.id   b4d646300b3b7ced7b3144e89ff5e409
#
_cell.length_a   1.000
_cell.length_b   1.000
_cell.length_c   1.000
_cell.angle_alpha   90.00
_cell.angle_beta   90.00
_cell.angle_gamma   90.00
#
_symmetry.space_group_name_H-M   'P 1'
#
loop_
_entity.id
_entity.type
_entity.pdbx_description
1 polymer ?
#
loop_
_entity_poly.entity_id
_entity_poly.type
_entity_poly.pdbx_seq_one_letter_code
_entity_poly.pdbx_strand_id
1 'polypeptide(L)'
;MTEWSGPLKIRPARVDDAKEIARIYNQGVQDRAATFENAYVTPEERYLWLVARPDRYPVLVAEVKHTLMGWASLTPYSPRHCYDGIAELSLYIDRSLRGHGVGQELMKAMQSVAREKGYHKLVGRVMSENQPARKLCQLMGWKEVGIHEKHGKLGNEWHDLVLVEYLIPENLK
;
A
#
# COMPACT_ATOMS: atom_id res chain seq x y z
N MET A 1 -5.88 -1.00 -23.63
CA MET A 1 -6.70 -0.08 -22.84
C MET A 1 -7.77 -0.89 -22.17
N THR A 2 -7.67 -1.11 -20.89
CA THR A 2 -8.79 -1.64 -20.13
C THR A 2 -9.79 -0.51 -20.00
N GLU A 3 -10.84 -0.62 -20.75
CA GLU A 3 -11.97 0.27 -20.64
C GLU A 3 -12.81 -0.13 -19.42
N TRP A 4 -12.39 0.32 -18.22
CA TRP A 4 -13.42 0.43 -17.21
C TRP A 4 -14.33 1.58 -17.64
N SER A 5 -15.56 1.26 -17.86
CA SER A 5 -16.57 2.19 -18.36
C SER A 5 -17.06 3.17 -17.27
N GLY A 6 -16.14 3.97 -16.69
CA GLY A 6 -16.49 4.97 -15.68
C GLY A 6 -15.26 5.65 -15.06
N PRO A 7 -15.43 6.78 -14.37
CA PRO A 7 -14.32 7.47 -13.71
C PRO A 7 -13.82 6.67 -12.51
N LEU A 8 -12.49 6.61 -12.38
CA LEU A 8 -11.83 6.08 -11.18
C LEU A 8 -12.04 7.06 -10.02
N LYS A 9 -12.54 6.55 -8.91
CA LYS A 9 -12.76 7.32 -7.68
C LYS A 9 -11.89 6.78 -6.56
N ILE A 10 -11.14 7.66 -5.90
CA ILE A 10 -10.40 7.35 -4.68
C ILE A 10 -11.20 7.89 -3.49
N ARG A 11 -11.41 7.07 -2.49
CA ARG A 11 -12.13 7.43 -1.26
C ARG A 11 -11.60 6.70 -0.03
N PRO A 12 -11.87 7.18 1.19
CA PRO A 12 -11.66 6.41 2.40
C PRO A 12 -12.40 5.06 2.34
N ALA A 13 -11.74 4.02 2.87
CA ALA A 13 -12.36 2.71 3.02
C ALA A 13 -13.51 2.76 4.03
N ARG A 14 -14.52 1.91 3.81
CA ARG A 14 -15.62 1.65 4.72
C ARG A 14 -15.53 0.22 5.23
N VAL A 15 -16.19 -0.08 6.32
CA VAL A 15 -16.21 -1.45 6.87
C VAL A 15 -16.78 -2.47 5.86
N ASP A 16 -17.70 -2.05 5.01
CA ASP A 16 -18.29 -2.88 3.96
C ASP A 16 -17.29 -3.27 2.85
N ASP A 17 -16.16 -2.56 2.75
CA ASP A 17 -15.10 -2.88 1.79
C ASP A 17 -14.23 -4.07 2.24
N ALA A 18 -14.40 -4.54 3.47
CA ALA A 18 -13.52 -5.54 4.10
C ALA A 18 -13.36 -6.82 3.25
N LYS A 19 -14.44 -7.30 2.65
CA LYS A 19 -14.42 -8.49 1.78
C LYS A 19 -13.53 -8.30 0.56
N GLU A 20 -13.66 -7.18 -0.13
CA GLU A 20 -12.89 -6.89 -1.33
C GLU A 20 -11.43 -6.54 -1.00
N ILE A 21 -11.19 -5.85 0.11
CA ILE A 21 -9.84 -5.59 0.62
C ILE A 21 -9.12 -6.92 0.93
N ALA A 22 -9.81 -7.86 1.61
CA ALA A 22 -9.27 -9.20 1.86
C ALA A 22 -8.97 -9.96 0.56
N ARG A 23 -9.91 -9.93 -0.40
CA ARG A 23 -9.76 -10.59 -1.69
C ARG A 23 -8.52 -10.10 -2.44
N ILE A 24 -8.35 -8.79 -2.56
CA ILE A 24 -7.22 -8.18 -3.28
C ILE A 24 -5.89 -8.46 -2.56
N TYR A 25 -5.86 -8.39 -1.22
CA TYR A 25 -4.69 -8.76 -0.44
C TYR A 25 -4.29 -10.22 -0.67
N ASN A 26 -5.25 -11.13 -0.65
CA ASN A 26 -5.02 -12.56 -0.83
C ASN A 26 -4.50 -12.90 -2.24
N GLN A 27 -4.84 -12.11 -3.25
CA GLN A 27 -4.18 -12.21 -4.56
C GLN A 27 -2.67 -11.93 -4.46
N GLY A 28 -2.27 -10.92 -3.67
CA GLY A 28 -0.86 -10.61 -3.43
C GLY A 28 -0.12 -11.74 -2.71
N VAL A 29 -0.78 -12.40 -1.75
CA VAL A 29 -0.25 -13.60 -1.07
C VAL A 29 -0.06 -14.75 -2.07
N GLN A 30 -1.03 -15.00 -2.93
CA GLN A 30 -0.94 -16.05 -3.97
C GLN A 30 0.19 -15.79 -4.96
N ASP A 31 0.36 -14.54 -5.38
CA ASP A 31 1.35 -14.15 -6.39
C ASP A 31 2.78 -14.16 -5.84
N ARG A 32 2.95 -14.23 -4.51
CA ARG A 32 4.26 -14.23 -3.83
C ARG A 32 5.18 -13.07 -4.23
N ALA A 33 4.60 -11.94 -4.60
CA ALA A 33 5.35 -10.81 -5.14
C ALA A 33 5.20 -9.52 -4.33
N ALA A 34 4.18 -9.44 -3.48
CA ALA A 34 3.83 -8.21 -2.76
C ALA A 34 4.00 -8.31 -1.24
N THR A 35 4.12 -9.50 -0.69
CA THR A 35 4.23 -9.72 0.74
C THR A 35 4.97 -11.02 1.04
N PHE A 36 5.66 -11.07 2.20
CA PHE A 36 6.22 -12.30 2.76
C PHE A 36 5.19 -13.12 3.55
N GLU A 37 3.98 -12.60 3.72
CA GLU A 37 2.92 -13.35 4.39
C GLU A 37 2.46 -14.54 3.53
N ASN A 38 2.30 -15.67 4.19
CA ASN A 38 1.83 -16.91 3.56
C ASN A 38 0.39 -17.25 3.93
N ALA A 39 -0.18 -16.53 4.90
CA ALA A 39 -1.54 -16.75 5.38
C ALA A 39 -2.53 -15.83 4.68
N TYR A 40 -3.64 -16.41 4.24
CA TYR A 40 -4.79 -15.64 3.79
C TYR A 40 -5.46 -14.94 4.96
N VAL A 41 -6.05 -13.78 4.68
CA VAL A 41 -6.90 -13.07 5.63
C VAL A 41 -8.37 -13.26 5.27
N THR A 42 -9.22 -13.34 6.30
CA THR A 42 -10.66 -13.42 6.12
C THR A 42 -11.30 -12.03 6.00
N PRO A 43 -12.51 -11.93 5.44
CA PRO A 43 -13.29 -10.68 5.48
C PRO A 43 -13.52 -10.17 6.90
N GLU A 44 -13.76 -11.06 7.88
CA GLU A 44 -13.96 -10.72 9.28
C GLU A 44 -12.72 -10.10 9.91
N GLU A 45 -11.54 -10.66 9.64
CA GLU A 45 -10.26 -10.08 10.08
C GLU A 45 -10.04 -8.69 9.49
N ARG A 46 -10.38 -8.48 8.23
CA ARG A 46 -10.29 -7.15 7.60
C ARG A 46 -11.34 -6.17 8.11
N TYR A 47 -12.53 -6.64 8.43
CA TYR A 47 -13.54 -5.82 9.09
C TYR A 47 -13.03 -5.31 10.45
N LEU A 48 -12.55 -6.20 11.31
CA LEU A 48 -11.98 -5.85 12.62
C LEU A 48 -10.77 -4.91 12.48
N TRP A 49 -9.92 -5.17 11.50
CA TRP A 49 -8.78 -4.32 11.18
C TRP A 49 -9.19 -2.89 10.77
N LEU A 50 -10.26 -2.73 9.99
CA LEU A 50 -10.80 -1.42 9.63
C LEU A 50 -11.42 -0.71 10.83
N VAL A 51 -12.21 -1.42 11.63
CA VAL A 51 -12.87 -0.85 12.84
C VAL A 51 -11.86 -0.36 13.87
N ALA A 52 -10.77 -1.12 14.07
CA ALA A 52 -9.76 -0.82 15.08
C ALA A 52 -8.77 0.28 14.67
N ARG A 53 -8.82 0.80 13.43
CA ARG A 53 -7.83 1.75 12.94
C ARG A 53 -8.02 3.15 13.50
N PRO A 54 -6.96 3.78 14.06
CA PRO A 54 -6.98 5.19 14.36
C PRO A 54 -7.04 6.05 13.09
N ASP A 55 -7.70 7.20 13.16
CA ASP A 55 -7.85 8.13 12.02
C ASP A 55 -6.51 8.58 11.40
N ARG A 56 -5.44 8.59 12.20
CA ARG A 56 -4.12 8.95 11.67
C ARG A 56 -3.54 7.95 10.69
N TYR A 57 -4.06 6.70 10.65
CA TYR A 57 -3.61 5.65 9.76
C TYR A 57 -4.71 5.26 8.76
N PRO A 58 -4.96 6.10 7.73
CA PRO A 58 -6.05 5.91 6.80
C PRO A 58 -5.88 4.69 5.90
N VAL A 59 -7.01 4.18 5.43
CA VAL A 59 -7.09 3.26 4.31
C VAL A 59 -7.88 3.92 3.20
N LEU A 60 -7.32 3.95 2.00
CA LEU A 60 -7.98 4.44 0.79
C LEU A 60 -8.29 3.28 -0.14
N VAL A 61 -9.40 3.37 -0.82
CA VAL A 61 -9.80 2.42 -1.87
C VAL A 61 -9.97 3.15 -3.20
N ALA A 62 -9.65 2.45 -4.28
CA ALA A 62 -9.93 2.87 -5.64
C ALA A 62 -11.12 2.08 -6.16
N GLU A 63 -12.16 2.75 -6.64
CA GLU A 63 -13.35 2.11 -7.16
C GLU A 63 -13.80 2.69 -8.51
N VAL A 64 -14.41 1.84 -9.33
CA VAL A 64 -15.17 2.22 -10.52
C VAL A 64 -16.52 1.53 -10.45
N LYS A 65 -17.61 2.30 -10.53
CA LYS A 65 -18.98 1.75 -10.46
C LYS A 65 -19.18 0.75 -9.31
N HIS A 66 -18.73 1.11 -8.11
CA HIS A 66 -18.82 0.30 -6.88
C HIS A 66 -17.96 -1.00 -6.87
N THR A 67 -17.09 -1.19 -7.86
CA THR A 67 -16.15 -2.30 -7.88
C THR A 67 -14.78 -1.80 -7.41
N LEU A 68 -14.21 -2.42 -6.36
CA LEU A 68 -12.87 -2.09 -5.89
C LEU A 68 -11.81 -2.58 -6.88
N MET A 69 -10.91 -1.67 -7.23
CA MET A 69 -9.77 -1.88 -8.12
C MET A 69 -8.47 -2.08 -7.35
N GLY A 70 -8.40 -1.56 -6.13
CA GLY A 70 -7.23 -1.62 -5.27
C GLY A 70 -7.44 -0.84 -3.98
N TRP A 71 -6.45 -0.92 -3.10
CA TRP A 71 -6.44 -0.20 -1.84
C TRP A 71 -5.02 0.10 -1.37
N ALA A 72 -4.89 1.13 -0.55
CA ALA A 72 -3.66 1.51 0.10
C ALA A 72 -3.92 1.82 1.57
N SER A 73 -2.92 1.60 2.43
CA SER A 73 -3.00 1.93 3.85
C SER A 73 -1.72 2.53 4.36
N LEU A 74 -1.83 3.38 5.39
CA LEU A 74 -0.71 3.78 6.23
C LEU A 74 -0.75 2.98 7.52
N THR A 75 0.43 2.58 8.01
CA THR A 75 0.62 1.91 9.30
C THR A 75 1.73 2.58 10.09
N PRO A 76 1.78 2.41 11.43
CA PRO A 76 2.88 2.93 12.23
C PRO A 76 4.23 2.39 11.74
N TYR A 77 5.20 3.28 11.60
CA TYR A 77 6.58 2.90 11.29
C TYR A 77 7.29 2.30 12.51
N SER A 78 7.09 2.91 13.67
CA SER A 78 7.76 2.53 14.91
C SER A 78 6.91 2.92 16.12
N PRO A 79 7.01 2.20 17.25
CA PRO A 79 6.35 2.59 18.49
C PRO A 79 7.04 3.76 19.22
N ARG A 80 8.18 4.26 18.73
CA ARG A 80 8.91 5.36 19.35
C ARG A 80 8.37 6.70 18.88
N HIS A 81 8.03 7.60 19.81
CA HIS A 81 7.47 8.92 19.53
C HIS A 81 8.31 9.81 18.61
N CYS A 82 9.63 9.66 18.62
CA CYS A 82 10.50 10.40 17.70
C CYS A 82 10.25 10.09 16.21
N TYR A 83 9.52 9.01 15.91
CA TYR A 83 9.15 8.61 14.56
C TYR A 83 7.65 8.80 14.25
N ASP A 84 6.89 9.52 15.10
CA ASP A 84 5.45 9.72 14.90
C ASP A 84 5.09 10.41 13.59
N GLY A 85 6.01 11.15 13.01
CA GLY A 85 5.87 11.78 11.69
C GLY A 85 6.19 10.87 10.50
N ILE A 86 6.46 9.58 10.73
CA ILE A 86 6.75 8.59 9.69
C ILE A 86 5.66 7.54 9.67
N ALA A 87 5.17 7.19 8.49
CA ALA A 87 4.24 6.07 8.32
C ALA A 87 4.73 5.13 7.21
N GLU A 88 4.37 3.87 7.31
CA GLU A 88 4.63 2.87 6.28
C GLU A 88 3.41 2.73 5.37
N LEU A 89 3.65 2.80 4.05
CA LEU A 89 2.63 2.64 3.03
C LEU A 89 2.63 1.20 2.51
N SER A 90 1.42 0.63 2.44
CA SER A 90 1.13 -0.62 1.73
C SER A 90 0.12 -0.36 0.62
N LEU A 91 0.27 -1.01 -0.53
CA LEU A 91 -0.57 -0.80 -1.70
C LEU A 91 -0.78 -2.14 -2.43
N TYR A 92 -2.05 -2.44 -2.71
CA TYR A 92 -2.46 -3.66 -3.39
C TYR A 92 -3.47 -3.35 -4.48
N ILE A 93 -3.22 -3.87 -5.70
CA ILE A 93 -4.08 -3.66 -6.86
C ILE A 93 -4.64 -5.01 -7.29
N ASP A 94 -5.92 -5.04 -7.65
CA ASP A 94 -6.55 -6.21 -8.26
C ASP A 94 -5.70 -6.71 -9.43
N ARG A 95 -5.48 -8.01 -9.46
CA ARG A 95 -4.59 -8.66 -10.43
C ARG A 95 -4.92 -8.29 -11.88
N SER A 96 -6.21 -8.24 -12.21
CA SER A 96 -6.68 -7.93 -13.56
C SER A 96 -6.46 -6.47 -13.97
N LEU A 97 -6.12 -5.59 -13.01
CA LEU A 97 -6.06 -4.13 -13.22
C LEU A 97 -4.65 -3.56 -13.01
N ARG A 98 -3.66 -4.42 -12.75
CA ARG A 98 -2.27 -4.00 -12.65
C ARG A 98 -1.78 -3.44 -13.99
N GLY A 99 -0.95 -2.40 -13.94
CA GLY A 99 -0.42 -1.76 -15.14
C GLY A 99 -1.38 -0.75 -15.81
N HIS A 100 -2.53 -0.44 -15.20
CA HIS A 100 -3.55 0.46 -15.76
C HIS A 100 -3.66 1.80 -15.01
N GLY A 101 -2.67 2.16 -14.20
CA GLY A 101 -2.60 3.47 -13.54
C GLY A 101 -3.31 3.56 -12.17
N VAL A 102 -4.03 2.52 -11.73
CA VAL A 102 -4.74 2.52 -10.43
C VAL A 102 -3.78 2.76 -9.27
N GLY A 103 -2.60 2.13 -9.31
CA GLY A 103 -1.57 2.29 -8.28
C GLY A 103 -1.03 3.72 -8.19
N GLN A 104 -0.88 4.41 -9.33
CA GLN A 104 -0.45 5.80 -9.35
C GLN A 104 -1.46 6.72 -8.68
N GLU A 105 -2.75 6.56 -8.98
CA GLU A 105 -3.82 7.36 -8.40
C GLU A 105 -3.97 7.12 -6.89
N LEU A 106 -3.90 5.85 -6.44
CA LEU A 106 -3.91 5.52 -5.01
C LEU A 106 -2.70 6.10 -4.27
N MET A 107 -1.50 5.96 -4.84
CA MET A 107 -0.27 6.47 -4.21
C MET A 107 -0.30 8.00 -4.14
N LYS A 108 -0.71 8.68 -5.20
CA LYS A 108 -0.87 10.14 -5.24
C LYS A 108 -1.87 10.64 -4.19
N ALA A 109 -3.02 9.99 -4.09
CA ALA A 109 -4.03 10.31 -3.08
C ALA A 109 -3.50 10.12 -1.66
N MET A 110 -2.79 9.00 -1.40
CA MET A 110 -2.23 8.72 -0.09
C MET A 110 -1.11 9.69 0.28
N GLN A 111 -0.28 10.12 -0.66
CA GLN A 111 0.73 11.17 -0.44
C GLN A 111 0.08 12.50 -0.01
N SER A 112 -1.06 12.88 -0.65
CA SER A 112 -1.81 14.08 -0.26
C SER A 112 -2.39 13.95 1.14
N VAL A 113 -3.05 12.84 1.43
CA VAL A 113 -3.63 12.57 2.77
C VAL A 113 -2.54 12.53 3.85
N ALA A 114 -1.40 11.93 3.58
CA ALA A 114 -0.27 11.90 4.51
C ALA A 114 0.25 13.31 4.82
N ARG A 115 0.36 14.17 3.80
CA ARG A 115 0.74 15.58 3.99
C ARG A 115 -0.25 16.32 4.87
N GLU A 116 -1.56 16.17 4.61
CA GLU A 116 -2.63 16.81 5.39
C GLU A 116 -2.64 16.33 6.85
N LYS A 117 -2.29 15.07 7.10
CA LYS A 117 -2.17 14.48 8.44
C LYS A 117 -0.87 14.81 9.17
N GLY A 118 0.02 15.59 8.55
CA GLY A 118 1.26 16.06 9.18
C GLY A 118 2.44 15.08 9.13
N TYR A 119 2.36 14.01 8.37
CA TYR A 119 3.52 13.14 8.16
C TYR A 119 4.59 13.88 7.34
N HIS A 120 5.85 13.77 7.79
CA HIS A 120 6.97 14.34 7.03
C HIS A 120 7.66 13.32 6.13
N LYS A 121 7.39 12.02 6.34
CA LYS A 121 7.99 10.94 5.56
C LYS A 121 7.05 9.75 5.45
N LEU A 122 6.99 9.15 4.27
CA LEU A 122 6.45 7.82 4.06
C LEU A 122 7.60 6.87 3.73
N VAL A 123 7.51 5.65 4.22
CA VAL A 123 8.44 4.57 3.93
C VAL A 123 7.68 3.39 3.33
N GLY A 124 8.39 2.54 2.61
CA GLY A 124 7.83 1.32 2.07
C GLY A 124 8.91 0.25 1.92
N ARG A 125 8.45 -0.98 1.84
CA ARG A 125 9.27 -2.15 1.63
C ARG A 125 8.78 -2.88 0.39
N VAL A 126 9.67 -3.11 -0.57
CA VAL A 126 9.34 -3.72 -1.85
C VAL A 126 10.26 -4.91 -2.08
N MET A 127 9.72 -6.07 -2.42
CA MET A 127 10.54 -7.20 -2.82
C MET A 127 11.40 -6.80 -4.02
N SER A 128 12.68 -7.15 -4.01
CA SER A 128 13.64 -6.69 -5.04
C SER A 128 13.24 -7.11 -6.45
N GLU A 129 12.56 -8.23 -6.57
CA GLU A 129 12.04 -8.80 -7.83
C GLU A 129 10.78 -8.10 -8.32
N ASN A 130 10.07 -7.36 -7.46
CA ASN A 130 8.83 -6.68 -7.82
C ASN A 130 9.11 -5.40 -8.63
N GLN A 131 9.55 -5.57 -9.86
CA GLN A 131 9.90 -4.46 -10.75
C GLN A 131 8.74 -3.48 -11.01
N PRO A 132 7.48 -3.92 -11.18
CA PRO A 132 6.36 -2.99 -11.34
C PRO A 132 6.19 -2.06 -10.12
N ALA A 133 6.30 -2.57 -8.90
CA ALA A 133 6.19 -1.75 -7.69
C ALA A 133 7.38 -0.77 -7.54
N ARG A 134 8.61 -1.22 -7.83
CA ARG A 134 9.80 -0.35 -7.83
C ARG A 134 9.67 0.79 -8.83
N LYS A 135 9.21 0.47 -10.05
CA LYS A 135 8.96 1.48 -11.09
C LYS A 135 7.87 2.46 -10.67
N LEU A 136 6.79 1.99 -10.07
CA LEU A 136 5.73 2.84 -9.54
C LEU A 136 6.28 3.82 -8.50
N CYS A 137 7.05 3.34 -7.53
CA CYS A 137 7.69 4.19 -6.53
C CYS A 137 8.55 5.27 -7.17
N GLN A 138 9.40 4.91 -8.14
CA GLN A 138 10.25 5.86 -8.85
C GLN A 138 9.42 6.93 -9.59
N LEU A 139 8.36 6.53 -10.30
CA LEU A 139 7.47 7.45 -11.02
C LEU A 139 6.75 8.43 -10.07
N MET A 140 6.47 7.99 -8.85
CA MET A 140 5.76 8.80 -7.85
C MET A 140 6.70 9.60 -6.93
N GLY A 141 7.99 9.68 -7.28
CA GLY A 141 8.97 10.51 -6.56
C GLY A 141 9.57 9.85 -5.32
N TRP A 142 9.38 8.55 -5.15
CA TRP A 142 10.04 7.78 -4.07
C TRP A 142 11.47 7.44 -4.47
N LYS A 143 12.33 7.34 -3.45
CA LYS A 143 13.74 6.96 -3.60
C LYS A 143 13.99 5.58 -3.00
N GLU A 144 14.76 4.76 -3.68
CA GLU A 144 15.36 3.57 -3.09
C GLU A 144 16.55 4.00 -2.24
N VAL A 145 16.52 3.66 -0.95
CA VAL A 145 17.53 4.12 0.03
C VAL A 145 18.39 3.00 0.57
N GLY A 146 18.08 1.76 0.27
CA GLY A 146 18.86 0.62 0.69
C GLY A 146 18.23 -0.71 0.32
N ILE A 147 19.01 -1.77 0.52
CA ILE A 147 18.56 -3.14 0.30
C ILE A 147 18.90 -3.94 1.56
N HIS A 148 17.90 -4.65 2.07
CA HIS A 148 18.12 -5.71 3.06
C HIS A 148 18.28 -7.03 2.32
N GLU A 149 19.51 -7.56 2.30
CA GLU A 149 19.79 -8.83 1.64
C GLU A 149 19.21 -10.00 2.46
N LYS A 150 18.61 -10.98 1.76
CA LYS A 150 18.03 -12.19 2.37
C LYS A 150 17.16 -11.89 3.58
N HIS A 151 16.28 -10.92 3.44
CA HIS A 151 15.53 -10.34 4.55
C HIS A 151 14.25 -11.12 4.88
N GLY A 152 13.63 -11.73 3.90
CA GLY A 152 12.44 -12.56 4.06
C GLY A 152 12.55 -13.88 3.30
N LYS A 153 11.81 -14.88 3.79
CA LYS A 153 11.80 -16.21 3.20
C LYS A 153 10.38 -16.54 2.73
N LEU A 154 10.25 -16.91 1.47
CA LEU A 154 9.02 -17.46 0.89
C LEU A 154 9.26 -18.92 0.51
N GLY A 155 8.58 -19.83 1.19
CA GLY A 155 8.90 -21.25 1.07
C GLY A 155 10.34 -21.52 1.50
N ASN A 156 11.18 -22.01 0.58
CA ASN A 156 12.60 -22.28 0.83
C ASN A 156 13.56 -21.25 0.23
N GLU A 157 13.04 -20.18 -0.38
CA GLU A 157 13.84 -19.16 -1.06
C GLU A 157 13.96 -17.89 -0.23
N TRP A 158 15.18 -17.35 -0.15
CA TRP A 158 15.47 -16.06 0.47
C TRP A 158 15.30 -14.94 -0.54
N HIS A 159 14.67 -13.86 -0.12
CA HIS A 159 14.42 -12.68 -0.95
C HIS A 159 15.00 -11.42 -0.31
N ASP A 160 15.50 -10.55 -1.16
CA ASP A 160 15.96 -9.23 -0.77
C ASP A 160 14.79 -8.27 -0.71
N LEU A 161 14.91 -7.26 0.13
CA LEU A 161 13.90 -6.22 0.33
C LEU A 161 14.51 -4.85 0.05
N VAL A 162 13.92 -4.14 -0.90
CA VAL A 162 14.29 -2.75 -1.22
C VAL A 162 13.52 -1.82 -0.29
N LEU A 163 14.24 -0.93 0.38
CA LEU A 163 13.66 0.15 1.16
C LEU A 163 13.43 1.36 0.28
N VAL A 164 12.22 1.89 0.29
CA VAL A 164 11.83 3.09 -0.44
C VAL A 164 11.30 4.14 0.52
N GLU A 165 11.55 5.42 0.21
CA GLU A 165 11.02 6.52 1.01
C GLU A 165 10.56 7.69 0.15
N TYR A 166 9.56 8.41 0.67
CA TYR A 166 9.03 9.64 0.11
C TYR A 166 9.02 10.72 1.19
N LEU A 167 9.78 11.79 0.96
CA LEU A 167 9.86 12.93 1.87
C LEU A 167 8.76 13.94 1.56
N ILE A 168 8.13 14.49 2.60
CA ILE A 168 7.11 15.54 2.53
C ILE A 168 7.69 16.79 3.20
N PRO A 169 8.44 17.62 2.45
CA PRO A 169 9.21 18.74 3.02
C PRO A 169 8.35 19.78 3.73
N GLU A 170 7.09 19.94 3.32
CA GLU A 170 6.15 20.91 3.91
C GLU A 170 5.90 20.64 5.40
N ASN A 171 6.10 19.41 5.84
CA ASN A 171 5.88 18.98 7.23
C ASN A 171 7.17 18.84 8.05
N LEU A 172 8.31 19.17 7.46
CA LEU A 172 9.58 19.30 8.20
C LEU A 172 9.58 20.65 8.94
N LYS A 173 9.34 20.62 10.24
CA LYS A 173 9.37 21.81 11.10
C LYS A 173 10.44 21.65 12.18
#